data_09b533d09d4b2b93e2b12381b90c2099
#
_entry.id   09b533d09d4b2b93e2b12381b90c2099
#
_cell.length_a   1.000
_cell.length_b   1.000
_cell.length_c   1.000
_cell.angle_alpha   90.00
_cell.angle_beta   90.00
_cell.angle_gamma   90.00
#
_symmetry.space_group_name_H-M   'P 1'
#
loop_
_entity.id
_entity.type
_entity.pdbx_description
1 polymer ?
#
loop_
_entity_poly.entity_id
_entity_poly.type
_entity_poly.pdbx_seq_one_letter_code
_entity_poly.pdbx_strand_id
1 'polypeptide(L)'
;MGMPIYQSRSPILHNYWLGKYGIKGAYGHFPVELKNLDAAIRGLSALGLAGCNITLPHKVHAMKMMDHIDPLAQRMGAINCIVVQEDGALHGFNHDGYGYIQSVKDAKPDWRADEGPILVLGAGGAARAIVISLVDAGAKEIRLVNRTPAKAQELAAGVESVVKVFDWSERNECMRGAAMLINITNQGMYGQPPLEVQLDALPLTALVSDAVYIPLETPLLEKARQRGNTTVNGLGMLLNQARPAFRLWFGVMPEITEELNVAVLASF
;
A
#
# COMPACT_ATOMS: atom_id res chain seq x y z
N MET A 1 8.38 4.94 -11.37
CA MET A 1 9.62 4.17 -11.67
C MET A 1 9.60 2.84 -10.93
N GLY A 2 10.04 1.76 -11.58
CA GLY A 2 10.07 0.40 -11.03
C GLY A 2 10.57 -0.60 -12.08
N MET A 3 10.74 -1.89 -11.67
CA MET A 3 11.15 -2.93 -12.60
C MET A 3 10.65 -4.31 -12.09
N PRO A 4 9.72 -4.98 -12.82
CA PRO A 4 8.93 -4.47 -13.94
C PRO A 4 7.93 -3.37 -13.52
N ILE A 5 7.36 -2.60 -14.47
CA ILE A 5 6.46 -1.47 -14.17
C ILE A 5 5.20 -1.42 -15.04
N TYR A 6 5.17 -2.08 -16.18
CA TYR A 6 4.07 -1.96 -17.15
C TYR A 6 2.71 -2.48 -16.65
N GLN A 7 2.70 -3.30 -15.60
CA GLN A 7 1.47 -3.74 -14.92
C GLN A 7 0.83 -2.65 -14.03
N SER A 8 1.53 -1.55 -13.77
CA SER A 8 1.02 -0.47 -12.92
C SER A 8 -0.18 0.24 -13.58
N ARG A 9 -1.22 0.49 -12.81
CA ARG A 9 -2.43 1.24 -13.22
C ARG A 9 -2.34 2.73 -12.88
N SER A 10 -1.24 3.18 -12.23
CA SER A 10 -1.04 4.59 -11.89
C SER A 10 -1.16 5.54 -13.09
N PRO A 11 -0.69 5.22 -14.32
CA PRO A 11 -0.90 6.11 -15.46
C PRO A 11 -2.39 6.35 -15.80
N ILE A 12 -3.25 5.35 -15.62
CA ILE A 12 -4.69 5.52 -15.86
C ILE A 12 -5.27 6.53 -14.87
N LEU A 13 -4.95 6.37 -13.57
CA LEU A 13 -5.40 7.27 -12.51
C LEU A 13 -4.94 8.71 -12.75
N HIS A 14 -3.64 8.89 -12.87
CA HIS A 14 -3.07 10.24 -12.94
C HIS A 14 -3.44 10.96 -14.23
N ASN A 15 -3.46 10.29 -15.39
CA ASN A 15 -3.87 10.91 -16.64
C ASN A 15 -5.37 11.23 -16.68
N TYR A 16 -6.23 10.41 -16.04
CA TYR A 16 -7.64 10.75 -15.85
C TYR A 16 -7.78 12.06 -15.07
N TRP A 17 -7.07 12.19 -13.94
CA TRP A 17 -7.13 13.41 -13.13
C TRP A 17 -6.52 14.62 -13.83
N LEU A 18 -5.40 14.46 -14.56
CA LEU A 18 -4.83 15.53 -15.38
C LEU A 18 -5.87 16.08 -16.37
N GLY A 19 -6.57 15.18 -17.07
CA GLY A 19 -7.66 15.56 -17.97
C GLY A 19 -8.85 16.21 -17.25
N LYS A 20 -9.31 15.61 -16.14
CA LYS A 20 -10.46 16.11 -15.36
C LYS A 20 -10.25 17.52 -14.83
N TYR A 21 -9.03 17.83 -14.36
CA TYR A 21 -8.70 19.13 -13.79
C TYR A 21 -8.06 20.10 -14.80
N GLY A 22 -7.98 19.75 -16.08
CA GLY A 22 -7.42 20.60 -17.14
C GLY A 22 -5.93 20.90 -16.97
N ILE A 23 -5.19 20.03 -16.28
CA ILE A 23 -3.76 20.20 -16.04
C ILE A 23 -2.98 19.66 -17.23
N LYS A 24 -2.15 20.51 -17.85
CA LYS A 24 -1.28 20.11 -18.96
C LYS A 24 -0.14 19.25 -18.44
N GLY A 25 -0.04 18.01 -18.89
CA GLY A 25 0.99 17.08 -18.47
C GLY A 25 0.67 15.64 -18.88
N ALA A 26 1.56 14.73 -18.53
CA ALA A 26 1.36 13.30 -18.75
C ALA A 26 2.04 12.50 -17.63
N TYR A 27 1.44 11.36 -17.29
CA TYR A 27 2.01 10.40 -16.39
C TYR A 27 2.31 9.10 -17.16
N GLY A 28 3.54 8.62 -17.08
CA GLY A 28 4.00 7.46 -17.84
C GLY A 28 4.72 6.41 -17.01
N HIS A 29 4.96 5.25 -17.63
CA HIS A 29 5.78 4.20 -17.07
C HIS A 29 7.26 4.46 -17.35
N PHE A 30 8.09 4.34 -16.33
CA PHE A 30 9.55 4.40 -16.46
C PHE A 30 10.14 3.10 -15.91
N PRO A 31 10.45 2.11 -16.79
CA PRO A 31 11.16 0.90 -16.40
C PRO A 31 12.62 1.25 -16.14
N VAL A 32 13.03 1.27 -14.89
CA VAL A 32 14.37 1.65 -14.46
C VAL A 32 15.01 0.47 -13.75
N GLU A 33 16.13 -0.02 -14.26
CA GLU A 33 16.94 -1.01 -13.55
C GLU A 33 17.61 -0.36 -12.33
N LEU A 34 17.85 -1.14 -11.28
CA LEU A 34 18.42 -0.64 -10.03
C LEU A 34 19.75 0.10 -10.23
N LYS A 35 20.60 -0.38 -11.15
CA LYS A 35 21.89 0.24 -11.46
C LYS A 35 21.78 1.65 -12.05
N ASN A 36 20.62 1.99 -12.64
CA ASN A 36 20.34 3.28 -13.28
C ASN A 36 19.48 4.19 -12.41
N LEU A 37 19.09 3.76 -11.22
CA LEU A 37 18.12 4.46 -10.38
C LEU A 37 18.59 5.86 -9.97
N ASP A 38 19.87 6.00 -9.58
CA ASP A 38 20.45 7.29 -9.18
C ASP A 38 20.39 8.30 -10.34
N ALA A 39 20.86 7.90 -11.53
CA ALA A 39 20.82 8.77 -12.71
C ALA A 39 19.38 9.15 -13.10
N ALA A 40 18.44 8.19 -13.01
CA ALA A 40 17.03 8.44 -13.33
C ALA A 40 16.39 9.42 -12.36
N ILE A 41 16.65 9.31 -11.05
CA ILE A 41 16.11 10.21 -10.03
C ILE A 41 16.71 11.60 -10.16
N ARG A 42 18.03 11.74 -10.32
CA ARG A 42 18.69 13.03 -10.53
C ARG A 42 18.24 13.73 -11.82
N GLY A 43 17.86 12.94 -12.84
CA GLY A 43 17.31 13.47 -14.10
C GLY A 43 15.93 14.12 -13.96
N LEU A 44 15.17 13.88 -12.89
CA LEU A 44 13.81 14.41 -12.72
C LEU A 44 13.76 15.95 -12.83
N SER A 45 14.63 16.63 -12.08
CA SER A 45 14.71 18.09 -12.09
C SER A 45 15.17 18.63 -13.45
N ALA A 46 16.22 18.02 -14.04
CA ALA A 46 16.74 18.43 -15.34
C ALA A 46 15.74 18.28 -16.49
N LEU A 47 14.81 17.33 -16.37
CA LEU A 47 13.73 17.09 -17.34
C LEU A 47 12.48 17.93 -17.07
N GLY A 48 12.48 18.77 -16.01
CA GLY A 48 11.33 19.59 -15.63
C GLY A 48 10.12 18.76 -15.16
N LEU A 49 10.36 17.57 -14.59
CA LEU A 49 9.29 16.71 -14.08
C LEU A 49 8.88 17.18 -12.68
N ALA A 50 7.56 17.24 -12.42
CA ALA A 50 7.03 17.57 -11.09
C ALA A 50 7.40 16.52 -10.02
N GLY A 51 7.69 15.30 -10.44
CA GLY A 51 8.07 14.19 -9.56
C GLY A 51 7.77 12.84 -10.17
N CYS A 52 7.79 11.80 -9.33
CA CYS A 52 7.41 10.46 -9.75
C CYS A 52 6.96 9.58 -8.59
N ASN A 53 6.18 8.54 -8.87
CA ASN A 53 6.03 7.44 -7.93
C ASN A 53 7.16 6.43 -8.07
N ILE A 54 7.52 5.84 -6.94
CA ILE A 54 8.52 4.78 -6.82
C ILE A 54 7.82 3.50 -6.35
N THR A 55 8.09 2.39 -7.03
CA THR A 55 7.63 1.07 -6.62
C THR A 55 8.78 0.06 -6.55
N LEU A 56 8.44 -1.20 -6.34
CA LEU A 56 9.43 -2.29 -6.24
C LEU A 56 10.36 -2.34 -7.48
N PRO A 57 11.65 -2.63 -7.26
CA PRO A 57 12.33 -2.88 -5.97
C PRO A 57 12.94 -1.60 -5.34
N HIS A 58 12.58 -0.40 -5.78
CA HIS A 58 13.33 0.84 -5.59
C HIS A 58 13.00 1.62 -4.32
N LYS A 59 11.86 1.37 -3.65
CA LYS A 59 11.31 2.21 -2.57
C LYS A 59 12.30 2.53 -1.43
N VAL A 60 13.12 1.55 -1.04
CA VAL A 60 14.14 1.70 0.03
C VAL A 60 15.39 2.40 -0.52
N HIS A 61 15.84 2.00 -1.72
CA HIS A 61 17.06 2.56 -2.31
C HIS A 61 16.91 4.03 -2.66
N ALA A 62 15.73 4.44 -3.13
CA ALA A 62 15.44 5.81 -3.52
C ALA A 62 15.53 6.81 -2.34
N MET A 63 15.36 6.37 -1.10
CA MET A 63 15.51 7.22 0.09
C MET A 63 16.89 7.88 0.17
N LYS A 64 17.94 7.14 -0.23
CA LYS A 64 19.33 7.62 -0.16
C LYS A 64 19.64 8.79 -1.11
N MET A 65 18.74 9.06 -2.04
CA MET A 65 18.89 10.07 -3.09
C MET A 65 18.03 11.31 -2.84
N MET A 66 17.30 11.32 -1.72
CA MET A 66 16.43 12.45 -1.36
C MET A 66 17.20 13.49 -0.56
N ASP A 67 16.94 14.77 -0.85
CA ASP A 67 17.43 15.90 -0.05
C ASP A 67 16.63 16.01 1.25
N HIS A 68 15.33 15.70 1.18
CA HIS A 68 14.46 15.65 2.35
C HIS A 68 13.54 14.42 2.31
N ILE A 69 13.30 13.82 3.47
CA ILE A 69 12.36 12.70 3.62
C ILE A 69 11.32 13.08 4.66
N ASP A 70 10.06 12.93 4.30
CA ASP A 70 8.93 13.10 5.22
C ASP A 70 9.11 12.21 6.47
N PRO A 71 8.83 12.71 7.69
CA PRO A 71 9.02 11.95 8.93
C PRO A 71 8.28 10.61 8.96
N LEU A 72 7.09 10.52 8.36
CA LEU A 72 6.34 9.26 8.27
C LEU A 72 7.02 8.29 7.30
N ALA A 73 7.49 8.77 6.15
CA ALA A 73 8.26 7.95 5.21
C ALA A 73 9.59 7.45 5.82
N GLN A 74 10.23 8.27 6.65
CA GLN A 74 11.43 7.88 7.41
C GLN A 74 11.12 6.73 8.38
N ARG A 75 10.03 6.82 9.14
CA ARG A 75 9.57 5.73 10.04
C ARG A 75 9.20 4.46 9.26
N MET A 76 8.59 4.61 8.09
CA MET A 76 8.26 3.49 7.21
C MET A 76 9.50 2.86 6.55
N GLY A 77 10.63 3.55 6.50
CA GLY A 77 11.87 3.07 5.89
C GLY A 77 11.78 2.89 4.37
N ALA A 78 10.84 3.57 3.71
CA ALA A 78 10.63 3.50 2.26
C ALA A 78 9.87 4.73 1.77
N ILE A 79 10.12 5.14 0.51
CA ILE A 79 9.33 6.16 -0.18
C ILE A 79 8.58 5.55 -1.37
N ASN A 80 7.39 6.05 -1.67
CA ASN A 80 6.64 5.71 -2.88
C ASN A 80 6.32 6.92 -3.77
N CYS A 81 6.69 8.13 -3.33
CA CYS A 81 6.47 9.37 -4.06
C CYS A 81 7.68 10.30 -3.88
N ILE A 82 8.14 10.87 -4.98
CA ILE A 82 9.15 11.94 -5.03
C ILE A 82 8.49 13.19 -5.59
N VAL A 83 8.73 14.32 -4.94
CA VAL A 83 8.33 15.65 -5.41
C VAL A 83 9.59 16.43 -5.72
N VAL A 84 9.67 17.04 -6.90
CA VAL A 84 10.72 17.97 -7.28
C VAL A 84 10.27 19.37 -6.88
N GLN A 85 11.04 20.04 -6.02
CA GLN A 85 10.77 21.40 -5.56
C GLN A 85 11.20 22.42 -6.61
N GLU A 86 10.80 23.68 -6.46
CA GLU A 86 11.15 24.78 -7.38
C GLU A 86 12.66 25.02 -7.50
N ASP A 87 13.42 24.78 -6.41
CA ASP A 87 14.88 24.85 -6.38
C ASP A 87 15.57 23.59 -6.91
N GLY A 88 14.80 22.58 -7.32
CA GLY A 88 15.28 21.30 -7.80
C GLY A 88 15.52 20.25 -6.71
N ALA A 89 15.32 20.57 -5.43
CA ALA A 89 15.47 19.62 -4.33
C ALA A 89 14.44 18.49 -4.42
N LEU A 90 14.84 17.28 -4.00
CA LEU A 90 14.04 16.07 -4.08
C LEU A 90 13.46 15.73 -2.71
N HIS A 91 12.15 15.77 -2.58
CA HIS A 91 11.44 15.42 -1.36
C HIS A 91 10.76 14.05 -1.50
N GLY A 92 11.04 13.15 -0.56
CA GLY A 92 10.51 11.77 -0.54
C GLY A 92 9.37 11.60 0.45
N PHE A 93 8.28 10.96 -0.01
CA PHE A 93 7.07 10.68 0.77
C PHE A 93 6.65 9.21 0.64
N ASN A 94 5.80 8.76 1.57
CA ASN A 94 5.15 7.45 1.45
C ASN A 94 3.65 7.55 1.77
N HIS A 95 2.82 7.24 0.78
CA HIS A 95 1.37 7.32 0.88
C HIS A 95 0.68 5.94 0.90
N ASP A 96 1.44 4.83 0.93
CA ASP A 96 0.85 3.49 0.94
C ASP A 96 -0.06 3.29 2.16
N GLY A 97 0.41 3.71 3.34
CA GLY A 97 -0.37 3.58 4.57
C GLY A 97 -1.63 4.45 4.57
N TYR A 98 -1.55 5.70 4.10
CA TYR A 98 -2.71 6.56 3.91
C TYR A 98 -3.73 5.88 2.98
N GLY A 99 -3.26 5.36 1.84
CA GLY A 99 -4.11 4.68 0.87
C GLY A 99 -4.83 3.49 1.47
N TYR A 100 -4.13 2.70 2.29
CA TYR A 100 -4.70 1.56 2.96
C TYR A 100 -5.77 1.94 3.99
N ILE A 101 -5.45 2.83 4.93
CA ILE A 101 -6.38 3.25 5.97
C ILE A 101 -7.63 3.89 5.35
N GLN A 102 -7.47 4.72 4.32
CA GLN A 102 -8.59 5.35 3.65
C GLN A 102 -9.47 4.31 2.94
N SER A 103 -8.89 3.29 2.30
CA SER A 103 -9.67 2.23 1.66
C SER A 103 -10.52 1.42 2.64
N VAL A 104 -10.00 1.19 3.84
CA VAL A 104 -10.77 0.53 4.91
C VAL A 104 -11.92 1.41 5.39
N LYS A 105 -11.66 2.70 5.60
CA LYS A 105 -12.69 3.67 6.01
C LYS A 105 -13.77 3.91 4.95
N ASP A 106 -13.41 3.87 3.67
CA ASP A 106 -14.37 3.98 2.57
C ASP A 106 -15.33 2.78 2.53
N ALA A 107 -14.81 1.59 2.84
CA ALA A 107 -15.62 0.35 2.88
C ALA A 107 -16.40 0.18 4.20
N LYS A 108 -15.85 0.66 5.30
CA LYS A 108 -16.45 0.60 6.65
C LYS A 108 -16.20 1.92 7.37
N PRO A 109 -17.08 2.94 7.21
CA PRO A 109 -16.86 4.29 7.75
C PRO A 109 -16.72 4.36 9.27
N ASP A 110 -17.34 3.45 10.00
CA ASP A 110 -17.28 3.31 11.45
C ASP A 110 -16.08 2.49 11.96
N TRP A 111 -15.22 1.99 11.06
CA TRP A 111 -14.06 1.20 11.44
C TRP A 111 -13.07 1.97 12.31
N ARG A 112 -12.59 1.29 13.35
CA ARG A 112 -11.56 1.79 14.25
C ARG A 112 -10.48 0.74 14.44
N ALA A 113 -9.23 1.17 14.49
CA ALA A 113 -8.08 0.30 14.65
C ALA A 113 -7.95 -0.31 16.07
N ASP A 114 -8.68 0.25 17.07
CA ASP A 114 -8.64 -0.18 18.47
C ASP A 114 -9.79 -1.13 18.87
N GLU A 115 -10.59 -1.62 17.93
CA GLU A 115 -11.71 -2.53 18.18
C GLU A 115 -11.27 -3.94 18.64
N GLY A 116 -10.02 -4.30 18.43
CA GLY A 116 -9.44 -5.58 18.82
C GLY A 116 -8.14 -5.88 18.11
N PRO A 117 -7.55 -7.07 18.32
CA PRO A 117 -6.31 -7.45 17.67
C PRO A 117 -6.44 -7.46 16.14
N ILE A 118 -5.40 -7.01 15.45
CA ILE A 118 -5.31 -7.03 13.98
C ILE A 118 -4.27 -8.08 13.58
N LEU A 119 -4.69 -9.08 12.80
CA LEU A 119 -3.79 -10.06 12.22
C LEU A 119 -3.29 -9.58 10.86
N VAL A 120 -1.97 -9.49 10.70
CA VAL A 120 -1.29 -9.10 9.46
C VAL A 120 -0.48 -10.28 8.95
N LEU A 121 -0.77 -10.73 7.74
CA LEU A 121 -0.03 -11.76 7.04
C LEU A 121 0.89 -11.14 5.99
N GLY A 122 2.21 -11.28 6.21
CA GLY A 122 3.24 -10.76 5.32
C GLY A 122 4.03 -9.59 5.89
N ALA A 123 5.34 -9.56 5.57
CA ALA A 123 6.28 -8.49 5.92
C ALA A 123 7.04 -8.02 4.66
N GLY A 124 6.30 -7.78 3.57
CA GLY A 124 6.81 -7.29 2.29
C GLY A 124 6.88 -5.78 2.21
N GLY A 125 7.11 -5.26 0.98
CA GLY A 125 7.40 -3.84 0.74
C GLY A 125 6.31 -2.84 1.17
N ALA A 126 5.03 -3.23 1.17
CA ALA A 126 3.94 -2.37 1.66
C ALA A 126 3.60 -2.62 3.14
N ALA A 127 4.02 -3.76 3.71
CA ALA A 127 3.62 -4.18 5.05
C ALA A 127 4.03 -3.17 6.13
N ARG A 128 5.26 -2.63 6.06
CA ARG A 128 5.73 -1.66 7.05
C ARG A 128 4.92 -0.38 7.04
N ALA A 129 4.55 0.13 5.85
CA ALA A 129 3.71 1.31 5.73
C ALA A 129 2.32 1.07 6.32
N ILE A 130 1.72 -0.09 6.04
CA ILE A 130 0.40 -0.46 6.57
C ILE A 130 0.46 -0.63 8.09
N VAL A 131 1.42 -1.38 8.63
CA VAL A 131 1.57 -1.61 10.07
C VAL A 131 1.79 -0.30 10.83
N ILE A 132 2.71 0.56 10.37
CA ILE A 132 2.94 1.87 11.00
C ILE A 132 1.66 2.72 10.98
N SER A 133 0.91 2.71 9.87
CA SER A 133 -0.34 3.47 9.78
C SER A 133 -1.47 2.91 10.66
N LEU A 134 -1.50 1.58 10.89
CA LEU A 134 -2.41 0.96 11.86
C LEU A 134 -2.06 1.37 13.30
N VAL A 135 -0.76 1.39 13.65
CA VAL A 135 -0.30 1.89 14.96
C VAL A 135 -0.70 3.35 15.14
N ASP A 136 -0.47 4.21 14.15
CA ASP A 136 -0.85 5.63 14.18
C ASP A 136 -2.37 5.84 14.22
N ALA A 137 -3.15 4.91 13.65
CA ALA A 137 -4.61 4.88 13.75
C ALA A 137 -5.13 4.40 15.12
N GLY A 138 -4.25 3.98 16.03
CA GLY A 138 -4.58 3.61 17.41
C GLY A 138 -4.70 2.12 17.68
N ALA A 139 -4.23 1.25 16.78
CA ALA A 139 -4.19 -0.19 17.02
C ALA A 139 -3.49 -0.50 18.36
N LYS A 140 -4.09 -1.39 19.15
CA LYS A 140 -3.58 -1.79 20.48
C LYS A 140 -2.77 -3.08 20.43
N GLU A 141 -3.08 -3.95 19.48
CA GLU A 141 -2.38 -5.21 19.25
C GLU A 141 -2.38 -5.53 17.75
N ILE A 142 -1.19 -5.74 17.19
CA ILE A 142 -1.01 -6.26 15.83
C ILE A 142 -0.25 -7.58 15.93
N ARG A 143 -0.85 -8.65 15.42
CA ARG A 143 -0.23 -9.97 15.29
C ARG A 143 0.37 -10.07 13.90
N LEU A 144 1.67 -9.93 13.80
CA LEU A 144 2.40 -9.95 12.54
C LEU A 144 2.95 -11.35 12.28
N VAL A 145 2.49 -11.97 11.20
CA VAL A 145 2.89 -13.33 10.79
C VAL A 145 3.60 -13.28 9.45
N ASN A 146 4.80 -13.86 9.35
CA ASN A 146 5.53 -13.93 8.09
C ASN A 146 6.34 -15.22 7.97
N ARG A 147 6.46 -15.78 6.76
CA ARG A 147 7.26 -16.99 6.49
C ARG A 147 8.74 -16.88 6.87
N THR A 148 9.27 -15.65 6.86
CA THR A 148 10.64 -15.33 7.29
C THR A 148 10.55 -14.50 8.56
N PRO A 149 10.73 -15.08 9.76
CA PRO A 149 10.56 -14.37 11.04
C PRO A 149 11.43 -13.12 11.15
N ALA A 150 12.68 -13.19 10.68
CA ALA A 150 13.60 -12.05 10.74
C ALA A 150 13.05 -10.80 10.05
N LYS A 151 12.33 -10.91 8.92
CA LYS A 151 11.69 -9.78 8.24
C LYS A 151 10.55 -9.18 9.05
N ALA A 152 9.80 -10.03 9.76
CA ALA A 152 8.72 -9.56 10.64
C ALA A 152 9.30 -8.85 11.88
N GLN A 153 10.39 -9.36 12.45
CA GLN A 153 11.10 -8.74 13.57
C GLN A 153 11.70 -7.38 13.17
N GLU A 154 12.32 -7.29 12.00
CA GLU A 154 12.82 -6.03 11.45
C GLU A 154 11.69 -5.00 11.26
N LEU A 155 10.53 -5.47 10.76
CA LEU A 155 9.36 -4.61 10.58
C LEU A 155 8.80 -4.13 11.91
N ALA A 156 8.77 -4.98 12.93
CA ALA A 156 8.26 -4.68 14.26
C ALA A 156 9.17 -3.74 15.05
N ALA A 157 10.44 -3.57 14.64
CA ALA A 157 11.40 -2.73 15.34
C ALA A 157 10.89 -1.28 15.51
N GLY A 158 10.90 -0.83 16.78
CA GLY A 158 10.40 0.50 17.19
C GLY A 158 8.90 0.58 17.44
N VAL A 159 8.15 -0.51 17.28
CA VAL A 159 6.71 -0.61 17.56
C VAL A 159 6.33 -1.90 18.32
N GLU A 160 7.30 -2.52 18.99
CA GLU A 160 7.15 -3.81 19.69
C GLU A 160 6.11 -3.77 20.81
N SER A 161 5.80 -2.60 21.33
CA SER A 161 4.74 -2.43 22.34
C SER A 161 3.35 -2.76 21.80
N VAL A 162 3.16 -2.63 20.47
CA VAL A 162 1.89 -2.89 19.77
C VAL A 162 1.98 -4.12 18.88
N VAL A 163 3.14 -4.36 18.24
CA VAL A 163 3.33 -5.41 17.24
C VAL A 163 4.00 -6.63 17.86
N LYS A 164 3.32 -7.78 17.80
CA LYS A 164 3.83 -9.08 18.23
C LYS A 164 4.06 -9.96 17.01
N VAL A 165 5.26 -10.55 16.92
CA VAL A 165 5.64 -11.41 15.79
C VAL A 165 5.35 -12.88 16.15
N PHE A 166 4.76 -13.60 15.21
CA PHE A 166 4.41 -15.02 15.33
C PHE A 166 4.95 -15.81 14.13
N ASP A 167 5.12 -17.12 14.32
CA ASP A 167 5.51 -18.01 13.25
C ASP A 167 4.38 -18.21 12.22
N TRP A 168 4.76 -18.55 10.99
CA TRP A 168 3.77 -18.82 9.92
C TRP A 168 2.82 -19.97 10.26
N SER A 169 3.26 -20.96 11.01
CA SER A 169 2.45 -22.09 11.50
C SER A 169 1.32 -21.65 12.43
N GLU A 170 1.47 -20.54 13.14
CA GLU A 170 0.50 -20.02 14.11
C GLU A 170 -0.59 -19.13 13.46
N ARG A 171 -0.52 -18.89 12.14
CA ARG A 171 -1.41 -17.93 11.44
C ARG A 171 -2.90 -18.17 11.66
N ASN A 172 -3.33 -19.43 11.74
CA ASN A 172 -4.73 -19.77 11.95
C ASN A 172 -5.16 -19.52 13.42
N GLU A 173 -4.28 -19.81 14.37
CA GLU A 173 -4.56 -19.57 15.80
C GLU A 173 -4.55 -18.06 16.11
N CYS A 174 -3.68 -17.28 15.45
CA CYS A 174 -3.65 -15.83 15.55
C CYS A 174 -4.93 -15.12 15.09
N MET A 175 -5.86 -15.83 14.43
CA MET A 175 -7.18 -15.29 14.06
C MET A 175 -8.14 -15.22 15.24
N ARG A 176 -7.89 -15.98 16.30
CA ARG A 176 -8.80 -16.05 17.46
C ARG A 176 -9.00 -14.68 18.10
N GLY A 177 -10.24 -14.21 18.11
CA GLY A 177 -10.60 -12.92 18.67
C GLY A 177 -10.07 -11.70 17.88
N ALA A 178 -9.51 -11.89 16.69
CA ALA A 178 -9.07 -10.78 15.85
C ALA A 178 -10.28 -9.98 15.34
N ALA A 179 -10.19 -8.63 15.42
CA ALA A 179 -11.18 -7.73 14.82
C ALA A 179 -10.92 -7.53 13.31
N MET A 180 -9.70 -7.83 12.85
CA MET A 180 -9.33 -7.65 11.45
C MET A 180 -8.25 -8.69 11.03
N LEU A 181 -8.39 -9.21 9.81
CA LEU A 181 -7.37 -10.00 9.11
C LEU A 181 -6.94 -9.27 7.84
N ILE A 182 -5.62 -9.13 7.65
CA ILE A 182 -5.04 -8.44 6.50
C ILE A 182 -4.04 -9.36 5.79
N ASN A 183 -4.26 -9.64 4.51
CA ASN A 183 -3.26 -10.25 3.64
C ASN A 183 -2.45 -9.15 2.92
N ILE A 184 -1.14 -9.10 3.17
CA ILE A 184 -0.18 -8.23 2.47
C ILE A 184 0.87 -9.04 1.73
N THR A 185 0.63 -10.35 1.59
CA THR A 185 1.47 -11.21 0.75
C THR A 185 1.04 -11.10 -0.71
N ASN A 186 1.80 -11.70 -1.61
CA ASN A 186 1.39 -11.89 -3.00
C ASN A 186 0.56 -13.17 -3.21
N GLN A 187 0.29 -13.96 -2.16
CA GLN A 187 -0.51 -15.16 -2.27
C GLN A 187 -1.98 -14.81 -2.57
N GLY A 188 -2.57 -15.51 -3.51
CA GLY A 188 -3.91 -15.22 -4.04
C GLY A 188 -3.93 -14.23 -5.20
N MET A 189 -2.80 -13.59 -5.53
CA MET A 189 -2.64 -12.79 -6.73
C MET A 189 -2.63 -13.68 -7.98
N TYR A 190 -3.06 -13.16 -9.12
CA TYR A 190 -3.01 -13.90 -10.39
C TYR A 190 -1.60 -14.43 -10.69
N GLY A 191 -1.51 -15.73 -10.99
CA GLY A 191 -0.23 -16.40 -11.24
C GLY A 191 0.60 -16.72 -9.99
N GLN A 192 0.08 -16.47 -8.79
CA GLN A 192 0.70 -16.85 -7.51
C GLN A 192 -0.10 -17.93 -6.80
N PRO A 193 0.54 -18.72 -5.91
CA PRO A 193 -0.19 -19.72 -5.12
C PRO A 193 -1.29 -19.08 -4.28
N PRO A 194 -2.38 -19.83 -3.97
CA PRO A 194 -3.41 -19.35 -3.06
C PRO A 194 -2.84 -19.15 -1.65
N LEU A 195 -3.45 -18.24 -0.90
CA LEU A 195 -3.16 -18.10 0.53
C LEU A 195 -3.84 -19.25 1.29
N GLU A 196 -3.02 -20.11 1.86
CA GLU A 196 -3.50 -21.27 2.66
C GLU A 196 -3.79 -20.83 4.09
N VAL A 197 -5.04 -20.44 4.35
CA VAL A 197 -5.57 -20.11 5.67
C VAL A 197 -6.94 -20.75 5.89
N GLN A 198 -7.21 -21.08 7.16
CA GLN A 198 -8.51 -21.58 7.64
C GLN A 198 -9.13 -20.48 8.49
N LEU A 199 -10.33 -20.03 8.11
CA LEU A 199 -10.98 -18.89 8.76
C LEU A 199 -11.86 -19.27 9.98
N ASP A 200 -11.87 -20.55 10.38
CA ASP A 200 -12.77 -21.04 11.43
C ASP A 200 -12.60 -20.35 12.77
N ALA A 201 -11.36 -19.97 13.12
CA ALA A 201 -11.05 -19.25 14.35
C ALA A 201 -11.32 -17.72 14.26
N LEU A 202 -11.54 -17.18 13.05
CA LEU A 202 -11.79 -15.76 12.85
C LEU A 202 -13.24 -15.42 13.21
N PRO A 203 -13.50 -14.39 14.05
CA PRO A 203 -14.87 -13.94 14.32
C PRO A 203 -15.61 -13.52 13.04
N LEU A 204 -16.93 -13.78 12.98
CA LEU A 204 -17.75 -13.34 11.82
C LEU A 204 -17.86 -11.81 11.71
N THR A 205 -17.67 -11.12 12.82
CA THR A 205 -17.64 -9.65 12.88
C THR A 205 -16.33 -9.04 12.39
N ALA A 206 -15.28 -9.87 12.23
CA ALA A 206 -13.97 -9.39 11.77
C ALA A 206 -14.03 -8.89 10.33
N LEU A 207 -13.31 -7.80 10.06
CA LEU A 207 -13.08 -7.31 8.70
C LEU A 207 -11.94 -8.14 8.08
N VAL A 208 -12.10 -8.57 6.84
CA VAL A 208 -11.06 -9.28 6.08
C VAL A 208 -10.61 -8.41 4.92
N SER A 209 -9.32 -8.08 4.90
CA SER A 209 -8.73 -7.25 3.86
C SER A 209 -7.62 -8.00 3.12
N ASP A 210 -7.54 -7.76 1.83
CA ASP A 210 -6.47 -8.27 0.97
C ASP A 210 -5.86 -7.11 0.17
N ALA A 211 -4.55 -6.90 0.27
CA ALA A 211 -3.85 -5.87 -0.50
C ALA A 211 -3.74 -6.22 -1.99
N VAL A 212 -4.06 -7.44 -2.38
CA VAL A 212 -4.16 -7.87 -3.78
C VAL A 212 -5.39 -7.23 -4.43
N TYR A 213 -5.23 -6.76 -5.67
CA TYR A 213 -6.31 -6.19 -6.47
C TYR A 213 -6.47 -6.86 -7.85
N ILE A 214 -5.65 -7.85 -8.17
CA ILE A 214 -5.77 -8.73 -9.34
C ILE A 214 -5.59 -10.19 -8.90
N PRO A 215 -6.67 -10.98 -8.81
CA PRO A 215 -8.07 -10.60 -9.03
C PRO A 215 -8.61 -9.67 -7.93
N LEU A 216 -9.74 -8.99 -8.20
CA LEU A 216 -10.42 -8.15 -7.21
C LEU A 216 -10.98 -8.95 -6.04
N GLU A 217 -11.52 -10.13 -6.32
CA GLU A 217 -11.95 -11.08 -5.31
C GLU A 217 -10.94 -12.25 -5.28
N THR A 218 -10.06 -12.23 -4.29
CA THR A 218 -9.12 -13.33 -4.06
C THR A 218 -9.83 -14.50 -3.38
N PRO A 219 -9.29 -15.74 -3.42
CA PRO A 219 -9.86 -16.87 -2.69
C PRO A 219 -10.04 -16.61 -1.18
N LEU A 220 -9.20 -15.76 -0.59
CA LEU A 220 -9.37 -15.31 0.80
C LEU A 220 -10.65 -14.48 0.96
N LEU A 221 -10.84 -13.47 0.11
CA LEU A 221 -12.00 -12.57 0.18
C LEU A 221 -13.29 -13.32 -0.14
N GLU A 222 -13.26 -14.20 -1.13
CA GLU A 222 -14.42 -15.04 -1.47
C GLU A 222 -14.87 -15.89 -0.27
N LYS A 223 -13.92 -16.62 0.38
CA LYS A 223 -14.21 -17.42 1.58
C LYS A 223 -14.76 -16.55 2.71
N ALA A 224 -14.16 -15.40 2.95
CA ALA A 224 -14.60 -14.47 4.00
C ALA A 224 -16.02 -13.95 3.74
N ARG A 225 -16.32 -13.54 2.51
CA ARG A 225 -17.66 -13.09 2.08
C ARG A 225 -18.71 -14.19 2.25
N GLN A 226 -18.39 -15.43 1.82
CA GLN A 226 -19.29 -16.59 1.97
C GLN A 226 -19.61 -16.89 3.44
N ARG A 227 -18.69 -16.59 4.37
CA ARG A 227 -18.90 -16.70 5.81
C ARG A 227 -19.71 -15.56 6.41
N GLY A 228 -19.89 -14.44 5.68
CA GLY A 228 -20.58 -13.22 6.15
C GLY A 228 -19.65 -12.15 6.72
N ASN A 229 -18.33 -12.29 6.61
CA ASN A 229 -17.39 -11.24 6.98
C ASN A 229 -17.45 -10.05 6.01
N THR A 230 -17.28 -8.83 6.51
CA THR A 230 -17.02 -7.65 5.66
C THR A 230 -15.67 -7.80 4.98
N THR A 231 -15.59 -7.52 3.68
CA THR A 231 -14.37 -7.69 2.89
C THR A 231 -13.90 -6.38 2.26
N VAL A 232 -12.57 -6.18 2.16
CA VAL A 232 -11.93 -5.03 1.50
C VAL A 232 -10.81 -5.54 0.62
N ASN A 233 -10.87 -5.24 -0.69
CA ASN A 233 -9.83 -5.59 -1.64
C ASN A 233 -8.77 -4.48 -1.80
N GLY A 234 -7.70 -4.76 -2.54
CA GLY A 234 -6.58 -3.85 -2.72
C GLY A 234 -6.84 -2.66 -3.65
N LEU A 235 -7.96 -2.62 -4.39
CA LEU A 235 -8.24 -1.54 -5.33
C LEU A 235 -8.35 -0.18 -4.63
N GLY A 236 -9.07 -0.14 -3.50
CA GLY A 236 -9.22 1.08 -2.72
C GLY A 236 -7.88 1.66 -2.26
N MET A 237 -6.93 0.81 -1.85
CA MET A 237 -5.57 1.24 -1.51
C MET A 237 -4.83 1.81 -2.71
N LEU A 238 -4.92 1.16 -3.88
CA LEU A 238 -4.30 1.64 -5.13
C LEU A 238 -4.80 3.04 -5.50
N LEU A 239 -6.11 3.27 -5.41
CA LEU A 239 -6.73 4.55 -5.75
C LEU A 239 -6.36 5.65 -4.74
N ASN A 240 -6.53 5.35 -3.46
CA ASN A 240 -6.33 6.35 -2.41
C ASN A 240 -4.86 6.77 -2.22
N GLN A 241 -3.88 5.86 -2.38
CA GLN A 241 -2.46 6.22 -2.23
C GLN A 241 -1.96 7.22 -3.30
N ALA A 242 -2.63 7.25 -4.46
CA ALA A 242 -2.25 8.15 -5.54
C ALA A 242 -2.72 9.61 -5.32
N ARG A 243 -3.77 9.82 -4.54
CA ARG A 243 -4.39 11.13 -4.30
C ARG A 243 -3.44 12.13 -3.62
N PRO A 244 -2.75 11.78 -2.51
CA PRO A 244 -1.79 12.71 -1.90
C PRO A 244 -0.61 13.05 -2.81
N ALA A 245 -0.11 12.09 -3.60
CA ALA A 245 0.94 12.35 -4.58
C ALA A 245 0.50 13.38 -5.62
N PHE A 246 -0.70 13.22 -6.20
CA PHE A 246 -1.28 14.17 -7.14
C PHE A 246 -1.43 15.56 -6.51
N ARG A 247 -1.90 15.64 -5.27
CA ARG A 247 -2.00 16.91 -4.54
C ARG A 247 -0.65 17.60 -4.37
N LEU A 248 0.40 16.85 -4.02
CA LEU A 248 1.75 17.40 -3.84
C LEU A 248 2.32 17.96 -5.14
N TRP A 249 2.05 17.31 -6.28
CA TRP A 249 2.53 17.77 -7.58
C TRP A 249 1.73 18.93 -8.18
N PHE A 250 0.40 18.95 -7.95
CA PHE A 250 -0.51 19.83 -8.70
C PHE A 250 -1.44 20.67 -7.83
N GLY A 251 -1.32 20.60 -6.49
CA GLY A 251 -2.11 21.41 -5.56
C GLY A 251 -3.56 20.97 -5.34
N VAL A 252 -4.05 19.98 -6.10
CA VAL A 252 -5.45 19.50 -6.04
C VAL A 252 -5.50 18.12 -5.42
N MET A 253 -6.32 17.90 -4.38
CA MET A 253 -6.64 16.57 -3.86
C MET A 253 -7.74 15.96 -4.75
N PRO A 254 -7.41 14.99 -5.62
CA PRO A 254 -8.38 14.51 -6.59
C PRO A 254 -9.43 13.59 -5.96
N GLU A 255 -10.61 13.57 -6.56
CA GLU A 255 -11.70 12.68 -6.18
C GLU A 255 -11.59 11.33 -6.91
N ILE A 256 -12.01 10.26 -6.24
CA ILE A 256 -12.23 8.96 -6.87
C ILE A 256 -13.68 8.95 -7.35
N THR A 257 -13.88 9.04 -8.67
CA THR A 257 -15.21 9.03 -9.27
C THR A 257 -15.55 7.64 -9.81
N GLU A 258 -16.83 7.41 -10.11
CA GLU A 258 -17.27 6.15 -10.69
C GLU A 258 -16.63 5.92 -12.07
N GLU A 259 -16.48 6.99 -12.89
CA GLU A 259 -15.84 6.90 -14.20
C GLU A 259 -14.37 6.46 -14.07
N LEU A 260 -13.67 6.94 -13.04
CA LEU A 260 -12.29 6.51 -12.75
C LEU A 260 -12.27 5.02 -12.36
N ASN A 261 -13.18 4.60 -11.48
CA ASN A 261 -13.30 3.20 -11.10
C ASN A 261 -13.52 2.30 -12.32
N VAL A 262 -14.47 2.66 -13.19
CA VAL A 262 -14.75 1.93 -14.43
C VAL A 262 -13.50 1.88 -15.32
N ALA A 263 -12.80 2.99 -15.52
CA ALA A 263 -11.59 3.04 -16.35
C ALA A 263 -10.47 2.15 -15.82
N VAL A 264 -10.29 2.10 -14.50
CA VAL A 264 -9.28 1.24 -13.87
C VAL A 264 -9.67 -0.23 -13.98
N LEU A 265 -10.95 -0.56 -13.70
CA LEU A 265 -11.45 -1.93 -13.78
C LEU A 265 -11.38 -2.50 -15.20
N ALA A 266 -11.67 -1.68 -16.21
CA ALA A 266 -11.57 -2.07 -17.63
C ALA A 266 -10.13 -2.40 -18.07
N SER A 267 -9.12 -2.09 -17.24
CA SER A 267 -7.70 -2.32 -17.54
C SER A 267 -7.15 -3.61 -16.93
N PHE A 268 -7.95 -4.37 -16.18
CA PHE A 268 -7.58 -5.67 -15.60
C PHE A 268 -7.92 -6.83 -16.56
#